data_4d45c56d363186b5f44e1a8e2a80baf3
#
_entry.id   4d45c56d363186b5f44e1a8e2a80baf3
#
_cell.length_a   1.000
_cell.length_b   1.000
_cell.length_c   1.000
_cell.angle_alpha   90.00
_cell.angle_beta   90.00
_cell.angle_gamma   90.00
#
_symmetry.space_group_name_H-M   'P 1'
#
loop_
_entity.id
_entity.type
_entity.pdbx_description
1 polymer ?
#
loop_
_entity_poly.entity_id
_entity_poly.type
_entity_poly.pdbx_seq_one_letter_code
_entity_poly.pdbx_strand_id
1 'polypeptide(L)'
;MRYYIGNIEPEENTIFVFGSNPEGRHGAGSAKVAREKFGAVYGVGEGLQGHSYALPTKDLRIPGTRSISKSDIVRNIQKLYDLARTMPEKNFKVAYRTRFDEKSLNGYTGEEMVQMFSVYPIPNNIYFSGEWHRIFCEMHGYEGTYVNHSGGAVGSDTVWGELSGQYGVVSEHYWHGKRTENGNHEITEEEFEEGKEHVLEANKTLHRQPYKYMSLLARNYCQVKNAEEIFAIGHFKNKVVDGGTGWAVQMAIDDGKIVNFYDQEKCVWGRYCNGKWERIDTPVLTKNFAGIGTRKLNDKGWMAIKEVCIKTFEH
;
A
#
# COMPACT_ATOMS: atom_id res chain seq x y z
N MET A 1 -7.24 2.00 11.00
CA MET A 1 -6.18 0.96 11.14
C MET A 1 -4.93 1.47 10.47
N ARG A 2 -3.72 1.18 10.97
CA ARG A 2 -2.46 1.73 10.44
C ARG A 2 -1.59 0.64 9.83
N TYR A 3 -0.86 0.96 8.76
CA TYR A 3 -0.02 0.02 8.02
C TYR A 3 1.38 0.57 7.81
N TYR A 4 2.36 -0.33 7.68
CA TYR A 4 3.71 -0.01 7.23
C TYR A 4 4.01 -0.78 5.94
N ILE A 5 4.91 -0.25 5.12
CA ILE A 5 5.36 -0.87 3.86
C ILE A 5 6.86 -1.12 3.91
N GLY A 6 7.31 -2.16 3.25
CA GLY A 6 8.71 -2.55 3.23
C GLY A 6 9.18 -3.20 4.53
N ASN A 7 10.47 -3.13 4.82
CA ASN A 7 11.05 -3.71 6.02
C ASN A 7 10.84 -2.81 7.23
N ILE A 8 10.69 -3.43 8.40
CA ILE A 8 10.71 -2.69 9.66
C ILE A 8 12.18 -2.41 10.00
N GLU A 9 12.53 -1.14 10.06
CA GLU A 9 13.88 -0.72 10.47
C GLU A 9 13.89 -0.27 11.93
N PRO A 10 15.05 -0.40 12.64
CA PRO A 10 15.21 0.06 14.00
C PRO A 10 15.13 1.59 14.07
N GLU A 11 14.11 2.10 14.75
CA GLU A 11 13.91 3.52 15.05
C GLU A 11 13.65 3.67 16.55
N GLU A 12 13.92 4.81 17.13
CA GLU A 12 13.79 5.07 18.59
C GLU A 12 12.39 4.76 19.13
N ASN A 13 11.36 5.04 18.32
CA ASN A 13 9.96 4.83 18.69
C ASN A 13 9.36 3.53 18.14
N THR A 14 10.13 2.69 17.42
CA THR A 14 9.64 1.44 16.83
C THR A 14 9.82 0.26 17.79
N ILE A 15 8.73 -0.49 18.01
CA ILE A 15 8.72 -1.80 18.67
C ILE A 15 8.40 -2.86 17.62
N PHE A 16 9.33 -3.78 17.37
CA PHE A 16 9.20 -4.87 16.43
C PHE A 16 8.43 -6.04 17.05
N VAL A 17 7.17 -6.24 16.67
CA VAL A 17 6.35 -7.34 17.19
C VAL A 17 6.53 -8.58 16.32
N PHE A 18 7.07 -9.65 16.89
CA PHE A 18 7.39 -10.88 16.16
C PHE A 18 6.75 -12.12 16.75
N GLY A 19 6.46 -13.10 15.87
CA GLY A 19 6.01 -14.42 16.31
C GLY A 19 7.08 -15.15 17.08
N SER A 20 6.77 -15.52 18.32
CA SER A 20 7.66 -16.17 19.27
C SER A 20 7.14 -17.54 19.71
N ASN A 21 7.88 -18.17 20.61
CA ASN A 21 7.57 -19.43 21.26
C ASN A 21 7.91 -19.34 22.76
N PRO A 22 7.23 -20.12 23.65
CA PRO A 22 7.45 -20.05 25.10
C PRO A 22 8.90 -20.30 25.51
N GLU A 23 9.67 -21.05 24.71
CA GLU A 23 11.08 -21.34 24.99
C GLU A 23 12.03 -20.18 24.64
N GLY A 24 11.53 -19.10 23.97
CA GLY A 24 12.35 -17.98 23.56
C GLY A 24 13.44 -18.33 22.54
N ARG A 25 13.21 -19.34 21.70
CA ARG A 25 14.17 -19.74 20.66
C ARG A 25 14.03 -18.83 19.43
N HIS A 26 14.93 -17.88 19.34
CA HIS A 26 14.94 -16.85 18.29
C HIS A 26 16.01 -17.14 17.23
N GLY A 27 15.90 -18.29 16.54
CA GLY A 27 16.92 -18.79 15.61
C GLY A 27 16.64 -18.54 14.13
N ALA A 28 15.40 -18.24 13.73
CA ALA A 28 15.01 -18.09 12.33
C ALA A 28 13.91 -17.02 12.15
N GLY A 29 13.69 -16.60 10.87
CA GLY A 29 12.62 -15.69 10.48
C GLY A 29 12.61 -14.38 11.23
N SER A 30 11.44 -13.84 11.52
CA SER A 30 11.26 -12.58 12.26
C SER A 30 11.86 -12.61 13.67
N ALA A 31 11.86 -13.77 14.33
CA ALA A 31 12.48 -13.93 15.65
C ALA A 31 14.01 -13.76 15.60
N LYS A 32 14.69 -14.23 14.55
CA LYS A 32 16.11 -13.98 14.33
C LYS A 32 16.38 -12.49 14.11
N VAL A 33 15.58 -11.83 13.27
CA VAL A 33 15.70 -10.38 13.02
C VAL A 33 15.50 -9.58 14.30
N ALA A 34 14.50 -9.95 15.12
CA ALA A 34 14.25 -9.32 16.41
C ALA A 34 15.47 -9.39 17.34
N ARG A 35 16.14 -10.55 17.39
CA ARG A 35 17.35 -10.73 18.19
C ARG A 35 18.54 -9.91 17.65
N GLU A 36 18.74 -9.90 16.34
CA GLU A 36 19.91 -9.28 15.72
C GLU A 36 19.80 -7.74 15.64
N LYS A 37 18.58 -7.20 15.48
CA LYS A 37 18.37 -5.77 15.23
C LYS A 37 17.58 -5.02 16.30
N PHE A 38 16.73 -5.72 17.06
CA PHE A 38 15.75 -5.08 17.95
C PHE A 38 15.88 -5.47 19.45
N GLY A 39 16.94 -6.17 19.80
CA GLY A 39 17.27 -6.48 21.19
C GLY A 39 16.42 -7.56 21.85
N ALA A 40 15.81 -8.47 21.06
CA ALA A 40 15.14 -9.64 21.63
C ALA A 40 16.17 -10.58 22.27
N VAL A 41 15.83 -11.08 23.48
CA VAL A 41 16.70 -11.92 24.29
C VAL A 41 16.40 -13.39 24.08
N TYR A 42 17.42 -14.18 23.75
CA TYR A 42 17.28 -15.64 23.63
C TYR A 42 16.89 -16.25 24.97
N GLY A 43 15.90 -17.12 24.98
CA GLY A 43 15.34 -17.72 26.20
C GLY A 43 14.15 -16.96 26.79
N VAL A 44 13.82 -15.76 26.31
CA VAL A 44 12.66 -14.97 26.73
C VAL A 44 11.60 -14.99 25.63
N GLY A 45 10.56 -15.79 25.81
CA GLY A 45 9.57 -16.10 24.76
C GLY A 45 8.38 -15.15 24.68
N GLU A 46 8.14 -14.29 25.68
CA GLU A 46 6.96 -13.40 25.74
C GLU A 46 7.34 -11.99 26.23
N GLY A 47 6.67 -11.00 25.70
CA GLY A 47 6.70 -9.63 26.20
C GLY A 47 7.75 -8.73 25.57
N LEU A 48 7.87 -7.51 26.13
CA LEU A 48 8.76 -6.44 25.66
C LEU A 48 10.23 -6.73 26.02
N GLN A 49 11.11 -6.62 25.03
CA GLN A 49 12.53 -6.85 25.15
C GLN A 49 13.29 -5.86 24.25
N GLY A 50 14.01 -4.91 24.82
CA GLY A 50 14.64 -3.85 24.05
C GLY A 50 13.62 -3.12 23.16
N HIS A 51 13.85 -3.09 21.86
CA HIS A 51 12.94 -2.52 20.87
C HIS A 51 12.07 -3.59 20.19
N SER A 52 11.82 -4.72 20.85
CA SER A 52 10.99 -5.80 20.31
C SER A 52 9.96 -6.30 21.31
N TYR A 53 8.88 -6.91 20.79
CA TYR A 53 7.87 -7.61 21.58
C TYR A 53 7.71 -9.03 21.06
N ALA A 54 7.97 -10.00 21.92
CA ALA A 54 7.80 -11.42 21.62
C ALA A 54 6.34 -11.82 21.84
N LEU A 55 5.65 -12.23 20.75
CA LEU A 55 4.27 -12.69 20.78
C LEU A 55 4.24 -14.21 20.61
N PRO A 56 3.99 -15.02 21.67
CA PRO A 56 3.94 -16.48 21.55
C PRO A 56 2.79 -16.94 20.65
N THR A 57 3.13 -17.61 19.55
CA THR A 57 2.16 -18.15 18.57
C THR A 57 2.43 -19.59 18.19
N LYS A 58 3.55 -20.17 18.65
CA LYS A 58 3.92 -21.57 18.44
C LYS A 58 4.66 -22.10 19.66
N ASP A 59 4.30 -23.27 20.15
CA ASP A 59 5.05 -24.03 21.17
C ASP A 59 5.92 -25.08 20.46
N LEU A 60 7.25 -24.97 20.58
CA LEU A 60 8.20 -25.85 19.92
C LEU A 60 8.35 -27.20 20.60
N ARG A 61 7.83 -27.37 21.82
CA ARG A 61 7.79 -28.66 22.55
C ARG A 61 6.67 -29.56 22.05
N ILE A 62 5.65 -28.98 21.41
CA ILE A 62 4.50 -29.69 20.86
C ILE A 62 4.75 -29.93 19.37
N PRO A 63 4.86 -31.20 18.92
CA PRO A 63 5.04 -31.53 17.51
C PRO A 63 3.92 -31.00 16.62
N GLY A 64 4.26 -30.63 15.39
CA GLY A 64 3.30 -30.19 14.38
C GLY A 64 3.04 -28.68 14.34
N THR A 65 1.92 -28.34 13.70
CA THR A 65 1.43 -26.96 13.57
C THR A 65 0.27 -26.70 14.52
N ARG A 66 -0.08 -25.41 14.76
CA ARG A 66 -1.17 -24.99 15.66
C ARG A 66 -0.99 -25.47 17.10
N SER A 67 0.26 -25.54 17.56
CA SER A 67 0.63 -25.99 18.90
C SER A 67 0.20 -25.04 20.03
N ILE A 68 -0.12 -23.78 19.70
CA ILE A 68 -0.83 -22.84 20.58
C ILE A 68 -2.21 -22.62 19.98
N SER A 69 -3.26 -22.69 20.80
CA SER A 69 -4.65 -22.53 20.35
C SER A 69 -4.94 -21.08 19.90
N LYS A 70 -5.96 -20.88 19.04
CA LYS A 70 -6.41 -19.53 18.65
C LYS A 70 -6.76 -18.67 19.87
N SER A 71 -7.45 -19.24 20.88
CA SER A 71 -7.83 -18.53 22.08
C SER A 71 -6.64 -18.09 22.93
N ASP A 72 -5.56 -18.87 22.95
CA ASP A 72 -4.33 -18.50 23.66
C ASP A 72 -3.56 -17.41 22.93
N ILE A 73 -3.50 -17.49 21.58
CA ILE A 73 -2.91 -16.42 20.77
C ILE A 73 -3.69 -15.11 20.95
N VAL A 74 -5.02 -15.17 20.95
CA VAL A 74 -5.88 -13.99 21.20
C VAL A 74 -5.59 -13.36 22.56
N ARG A 75 -5.39 -14.18 23.62
CA ARG A 75 -4.98 -13.67 24.94
C ARG A 75 -3.60 -13.01 24.92
N ASN A 76 -2.66 -13.57 24.16
CA ASN A 76 -1.33 -12.96 24.01
C ASN A 76 -1.39 -11.65 23.22
N ILE A 77 -2.27 -11.56 22.21
CA ILE A 77 -2.55 -10.32 21.47
C ILE A 77 -3.18 -9.27 22.40
N GLN A 78 -4.09 -9.67 23.29
CA GLN A 78 -4.67 -8.75 24.28
C GLN A 78 -3.58 -8.11 25.16
N LYS A 79 -2.63 -8.92 25.67
CA LYS A 79 -1.49 -8.40 26.46
C LYS A 79 -0.64 -7.40 25.65
N LEU A 80 -0.39 -7.69 24.37
CA LEU A 80 0.28 -6.76 23.47
C LEU A 80 -0.49 -5.44 23.37
N TYR A 81 -1.81 -5.50 23.19
CA TYR A 81 -2.65 -4.30 23.06
C TYR A 81 -2.73 -3.51 24.34
N ASP A 82 -2.80 -4.18 25.49
CA ASP A 82 -2.80 -3.52 26.79
C ASP A 82 -1.47 -2.78 27.02
N LEU A 83 -0.35 -3.39 26.68
CA LEU A 83 0.96 -2.72 26.73
C LEU A 83 1.02 -1.54 25.74
N ALA A 84 0.57 -1.72 24.50
CA ALA A 84 0.59 -0.67 23.48
C ALA A 84 -0.18 0.59 23.93
N ARG A 85 -1.32 0.41 24.62
CA ARG A 85 -2.09 1.53 25.18
C ARG A 85 -1.34 2.31 26.26
N THR A 86 -0.42 1.66 26.99
CA THR A 86 0.41 2.33 28.00
C THR A 86 1.60 3.08 27.41
N MET A 87 1.91 2.88 26.12
CA MET A 87 3.06 3.45 25.43
C MET A 87 2.62 4.13 24.11
N PRO A 88 1.77 5.16 24.16
CA PRO A 88 1.18 5.78 22.98
C PRO A 88 2.22 6.44 22.05
N GLU A 89 3.40 6.79 22.57
CA GLU A 89 4.52 7.36 21.81
C GLU A 89 5.31 6.31 21.00
N LYS A 90 5.11 5.01 21.27
CA LYS A 90 5.77 3.91 20.55
C LYS A 90 4.87 3.35 19.45
N ASN A 91 5.49 2.96 18.33
CA ASN A 91 4.85 2.35 17.18
C ASN A 91 5.12 0.84 17.18
N PHE A 92 4.13 0.04 17.49
CA PHE A 92 4.23 -1.43 17.49
C PHE A 92 3.98 -1.97 16.09
N LYS A 93 5.04 -2.33 15.36
CA LYS A 93 4.96 -2.85 13.99
C LYS A 93 4.96 -4.38 13.99
N VAL A 94 3.84 -4.97 13.58
CA VAL A 94 3.61 -6.43 13.59
C VAL A 94 4.27 -7.06 12.37
N ALA A 95 5.27 -7.92 12.57
CA ALA A 95 6.12 -8.49 11.52
C ALA A 95 5.50 -9.69 10.77
N TYR A 96 4.20 -9.93 10.89
CA TYR A 96 3.50 -10.94 10.11
C TYR A 96 3.15 -10.39 8.72
N ARG A 97 3.44 -11.20 7.67
CA ARG A 97 3.19 -10.86 6.25
C ARG A 97 2.57 -12.03 5.47
N THR A 98 2.11 -13.05 6.18
CA THR A 98 1.53 -14.25 5.58
C THR A 98 0.30 -13.88 4.77
N ARG A 99 0.24 -14.31 3.50
CA ARG A 99 -0.88 -14.04 2.59
C ARG A 99 -2.16 -14.70 3.10
N PHE A 100 -3.29 -14.37 2.46
CA PHE A 100 -4.63 -14.78 2.89
C PHE A 100 -4.73 -16.27 3.21
N ASP A 101 -4.36 -17.14 2.28
CA ASP A 101 -4.43 -18.60 2.34
C ASP A 101 -3.09 -19.27 2.70
N GLU A 102 -2.01 -18.52 2.72
CA GLU A 102 -0.68 -19.02 3.06
C GLU A 102 -0.57 -19.28 4.56
N LYS A 103 0.02 -20.41 4.94
CA LYS A 103 0.25 -20.78 6.35
C LYS A 103 1.61 -20.29 6.83
N SER A 104 1.60 -19.61 7.95
CA SER A 104 2.81 -19.27 8.68
C SER A 104 3.40 -20.48 9.42
N LEU A 105 4.58 -20.31 10.03
CA LEU A 105 5.25 -21.37 10.80
C LEU A 105 4.38 -21.92 11.96
N ASN A 106 3.44 -21.16 12.48
CA ASN A 106 2.50 -21.60 13.50
C ASN A 106 1.33 -22.46 12.93
N GLY A 107 1.21 -22.53 11.61
CA GLY A 107 0.18 -23.28 10.89
C GLY A 107 -1.14 -22.55 10.68
N TYR A 108 -1.25 -21.30 11.10
CA TYR A 108 -2.41 -20.43 10.82
C TYR A 108 -2.20 -19.63 9.54
N THR A 109 -3.28 -19.42 8.80
CA THR A 109 -3.26 -18.59 7.58
C THR A 109 -3.21 -17.10 7.92
N GLY A 110 -2.92 -16.26 6.93
CA GLY A 110 -2.98 -14.81 7.08
C GLY A 110 -4.37 -14.36 7.53
N GLU A 111 -5.44 -14.92 6.95
CA GLU A 111 -6.82 -14.65 7.34
C GLU A 111 -7.08 -15.01 8.81
N GLU A 112 -6.70 -16.23 9.23
CA GLU A 112 -6.87 -16.66 10.62
C GLU A 112 -6.11 -15.78 11.62
N MET A 113 -4.90 -15.31 11.25
CA MET A 113 -4.13 -14.39 12.09
C MET A 113 -4.80 -13.03 12.18
N VAL A 114 -5.28 -12.47 11.06
CA VAL A 114 -6.03 -11.20 11.05
C VAL A 114 -7.31 -11.31 11.88
N GLN A 115 -8.04 -12.43 11.79
CA GLN A 115 -9.20 -12.69 12.67
C GLN A 115 -8.82 -12.60 14.15
N MET A 116 -7.72 -13.24 14.55
CA MET A 116 -7.26 -13.21 15.94
C MET A 116 -6.86 -11.80 16.41
N PHE A 117 -6.19 -11.03 15.57
CA PHE A 117 -5.86 -9.62 15.85
C PHE A 117 -7.09 -8.70 15.89
N SER A 118 -8.19 -9.09 15.25
CA SER A 118 -9.45 -8.31 15.18
C SER A 118 -10.42 -8.57 16.33
N VAL A 119 -10.14 -9.52 17.23
CA VAL A 119 -11.06 -9.88 18.33
C VAL A 119 -11.26 -8.73 19.31
N TYR A 120 -10.23 -7.92 19.56
CA TYR A 120 -10.28 -6.76 20.43
C TYR A 120 -10.05 -5.46 19.65
N PRO A 121 -10.54 -4.31 20.15
CA PRO A 121 -10.27 -3.02 19.53
C PRO A 121 -8.75 -2.77 19.42
N ILE A 122 -8.29 -2.57 18.18
CA ILE A 122 -6.87 -2.40 17.86
C ILE A 122 -6.41 -1.00 18.31
N PRO A 123 -5.35 -0.89 19.13
CA PRO A 123 -4.78 0.39 19.51
C PRO A 123 -4.25 1.18 18.31
N ASN A 124 -4.35 2.51 18.36
CA ASN A 124 -3.94 3.40 17.27
C ASN A 124 -2.44 3.35 16.93
N ASN A 125 -1.61 2.85 17.84
CA ASN A 125 -0.17 2.71 17.67
C ASN A 125 0.27 1.28 17.31
N ILE A 126 -0.66 0.40 16.92
CA ILE A 126 -0.38 -0.88 16.28
C ILE A 126 -0.39 -0.69 14.78
N TYR A 127 0.67 -1.14 14.12
CA TYR A 127 0.85 -1.10 12.68
C TYR A 127 0.98 -2.51 12.12
N PHE A 128 0.19 -2.82 11.10
CA PHE A 128 0.28 -4.08 10.37
C PHE A 128 1.07 -3.92 9.07
N SER A 129 1.50 -5.04 8.48
CA SER A 129 2.05 -5.01 7.14
C SER A 129 0.99 -4.59 6.11
N GLY A 130 1.38 -3.81 5.11
CA GLY A 130 0.51 -3.44 3.99
C GLY A 130 -0.07 -4.65 3.27
N GLU A 131 0.63 -5.81 3.27
CA GLU A 131 0.10 -7.06 2.71
C GLU A 131 -1.17 -7.55 3.45
N TRP A 132 -1.33 -7.22 4.74
CA TRP A 132 -2.52 -7.57 5.51
C TRP A 132 -3.68 -6.60 5.32
N HIS A 133 -3.44 -5.43 4.74
CA HIS A 133 -4.49 -4.45 4.50
C HIS A 133 -5.64 -5.06 3.69
N ARG A 134 -5.31 -5.78 2.60
CA ARG A 134 -6.32 -6.45 1.77
C ARG A 134 -7.14 -7.45 2.57
N ILE A 135 -6.50 -8.25 3.44
CA ILE A 135 -7.18 -9.23 4.28
C ILE A 135 -8.17 -8.54 5.23
N PHE A 136 -7.75 -7.45 5.87
CA PHE A 136 -8.64 -6.66 6.74
C PHE A 136 -9.84 -6.09 5.97
N CYS A 137 -9.63 -5.60 4.75
CA CYS A 137 -10.70 -5.08 3.91
C CYS A 137 -11.67 -6.16 3.44
N GLU A 138 -11.18 -7.32 3.03
CA GLU A 138 -12.02 -8.46 2.62
C GLU A 138 -12.88 -8.97 3.78
N MET A 139 -12.38 -8.92 5.01
CA MET A 139 -13.10 -9.37 6.22
C MET A 139 -14.10 -8.35 6.77
N HIS A 140 -13.78 -7.06 6.71
CA HIS A 140 -14.56 -5.99 7.32
C HIS A 140 -15.33 -5.12 6.31
N GLY A 141 -15.21 -5.42 5.02
CA GLY A 141 -15.77 -4.66 3.91
C GLY A 141 -14.90 -3.48 3.51
N TYR A 142 -15.09 -3.03 2.25
CA TYR A 142 -14.38 -1.88 1.68
C TYR A 142 -15.09 -0.55 1.97
N GLU A 143 -16.19 -0.56 2.73
CA GLU A 143 -17.01 0.63 2.99
C GLU A 143 -16.18 1.70 3.73
N GLY A 144 -15.96 2.82 3.05
CA GLY A 144 -15.13 3.92 3.56
C GLY A 144 -13.62 3.80 3.27
N THR A 145 -13.15 2.72 2.65
CA THR A 145 -11.74 2.54 2.26
C THR A 145 -11.40 3.35 1.02
N TYR A 146 -10.22 3.98 1.00
CA TYR A 146 -9.67 4.58 -0.20
C TYR A 146 -9.05 3.51 -1.09
N VAL A 147 -9.22 3.64 -2.41
CA VAL A 147 -8.64 2.75 -3.41
C VAL A 147 -7.79 3.56 -4.39
N ASN A 148 -6.53 3.16 -4.55
CA ASN A 148 -5.60 3.71 -5.54
C ASN A 148 -5.57 2.82 -6.79
N HIS A 149 -6.08 3.30 -7.91
CA HIS A 149 -6.04 2.63 -9.20
C HIS A 149 -4.74 2.98 -9.93
N SER A 150 -3.84 2.02 -10.03
CA SER A 150 -2.45 2.24 -10.46
C SER A 150 -1.96 1.18 -11.43
N GLY A 151 -0.89 1.48 -12.14
CA GLY A 151 -0.20 0.51 -12.99
C GLY A 151 0.92 -0.25 -12.30
N GLY A 152 1.26 0.10 -11.05
CA GLY A 152 2.37 -0.50 -10.31
C GLY A 152 3.74 -0.33 -10.97
N ALA A 153 3.90 0.67 -11.84
CA ALA A 153 5.18 0.94 -12.50
C ALA A 153 6.16 1.60 -11.52
N VAL A 154 7.46 1.32 -11.70
CA VAL A 154 8.53 1.99 -10.94
C VAL A 154 8.42 3.51 -11.09
N GLY A 155 8.61 4.24 -10.01
CA GLY A 155 8.49 5.68 -9.93
C GLY A 155 7.21 6.14 -9.21
N SER A 156 6.48 7.07 -9.81
CA SER A 156 5.30 7.68 -9.15
C SER A 156 4.24 6.66 -8.75
N ASP A 157 3.93 5.68 -9.61
CA ASP A 157 2.89 4.67 -9.33
C ASP A 157 3.22 3.88 -8.06
N THR A 158 4.49 3.45 -7.90
CA THR A 158 4.97 2.75 -6.70
C THR A 158 4.86 3.65 -5.47
N VAL A 159 5.33 4.90 -5.57
CA VAL A 159 5.34 5.84 -4.43
C VAL A 159 3.93 6.22 -3.99
N TRP A 160 2.98 6.40 -4.93
CA TRP A 160 1.56 6.58 -4.57
C TRP A 160 1.05 5.40 -3.73
N GLY A 161 1.34 4.15 -4.16
CA GLY A 161 0.97 2.95 -3.41
C GLY A 161 1.61 2.88 -2.04
N GLU A 162 2.92 3.15 -1.95
CA GLU A 162 3.68 3.09 -0.70
C GLU A 162 3.23 4.14 0.33
N LEU A 163 3.12 5.40 -0.07
CA LEU A 163 2.77 6.48 0.85
C LEU A 163 1.30 6.42 1.27
N SER A 164 0.38 6.23 0.32
CA SER A 164 -1.04 6.11 0.67
C SER A 164 -1.35 4.82 1.44
N GLY A 165 -0.64 3.73 1.16
CA GLY A 165 -0.76 2.46 1.90
C GLY A 165 -0.45 2.58 3.39
N GLN A 166 0.40 3.54 3.81
CA GLN A 166 0.65 3.84 5.22
C GLN A 166 -0.60 4.33 5.96
N TYR A 167 -1.58 4.83 5.23
CA TYR A 167 -2.88 5.29 5.73
C TYR A 167 -4.01 4.29 5.47
N GLY A 168 -3.69 3.10 4.98
CA GLY A 168 -4.66 2.05 4.75
C GLY A 168 -5.34 2.08 3.39
N VAL A 169 -4.79 2.79 2.41
CA VAL A 169 -5.28 2.76 1.03
C VAL A 169 -4.94 1.44 0.36
N VAL A 170 -5.91 0.82 -0.29
CA VAL A 170 -5.70 -0.36 -1.16
C VAL A 170 -5.18 0.11 -2.51
N SER A 171 -4.18 -0.56 -3.07
CA SER A 171 -3.75 -0.33 -4.44
C SER A 171 -4.16 -1.47 -5.36
N GLU A 172 -4.96 -1.15 -6.39
CA GLU A 172 -5.27 -2.03 -7.51
C GLU A 172 -4.28 -1.74 -8.63
N HIS A 173 -3.33 -2.67 -8.84
CA HIS A 173 -2.28 -2.56 -9.84
C HIS A 173 -2.63 -3.37 -11.08
N TYR A 174 -3.15 -2.70 -12.11
CA TYR A 174 -3.58 -3.32 -13.36
C TYR A 174 -2.40 -3.76 -14.22
N TRP A 175 -2.52 -4.94 -14.84
CA TRP A 175 -1.56 -5.41 -15.82
C TRP A 175 -2.25 -6.18 -16.96
N HIS A 176 -1.57 -6.28 -18.11
CA HIS A 176 -1.99 -7.07 -19.27
C HIS A 176 -0.78 -7.70 -19.95
N GLY A 177 -0.88 -8.99 -20.28
CA GLY A 177 0.16 -9.77 -20.93
C GLY A 177 1.34 -10.07 -20.02
N LYS A 178 2.23 -9.10 -19.76
CA LYS A 178 3.35 -9.27 -18.83
C LYS A 178 3.02 -8.63 -17.48
N ARG A 179 2.92 -9.47 -16.46
CA ARG A 179 2.68 -9.01 -15.07
C ARG A 179 3.83 -8.12 -14.59
N THR A 180 3.48 -6.98 -14.00
CA THR A 180 4.42 -6.12 -13.26
C THR A 180 4.71 -6.73 -11.89
N GLU A 181 5.81 -6.32 -11.24
CA GLU A 181 6.19 -6.83 -9.91
C GLU A 181 5.07 -6.66 -8.88
N ASN A 182 4.38 -5.52 -8.91
CA ASN A 182 3.28 -5.20 -8.01
C ASN A 182 1.89 -5.51 -8.59
N GLY A 183 1.82 -6.10 -9.81
CA GLY A 183 0.55 -6.38 -10.48
C GLY A 183 -0.31 -7.37 -9.69
N ASN A 184 -1.51 -6.96 -9.30
CA ASN A 184 -2.47 -7.78 -8.55
C ASN A 184 -3.83 -7.93 -9.26
N HIS A 185 -4.05 -7.17 -10.34
CA HIS A 185 -5.28 -7.20 -11.14
C HIS A 185 -4.96 -7.36 -12.62
N GLU A 186 -5.19 -8.54 -13.19
CA GLU A 186 -5.11 -8.77 -14.63
C GLU A 186 -6.39 -8.27 -15.30
N ILE A 187 -6.24 -7.38 -16.28
CA ILE A 187 -7.41 -6.91 -17.02
C ILE A 187 -7.86 -7.97 -18.04
N THR A 188 -9.16 -8.02 -18.28
CA THR A 188 -9.75 -8.91 -19.29
C THR A 188 -9.44 -8.45 -20.71
N GLU A 189 -9.65 -9.32 -21.70
CA GLU A 189 -9.51 -8.96 -23.12
C GLU A 189 -10.52 -7.88 -23.53
N GLU A 190 -11.74 -7.89 -22.95
CA GLU A 190 -12.75 -6.86 -23.20
C GLU A 190 -12.27 -5.49 -22.69
N GLU A 191 -11.74 -5.42 -21.48
CA GLU A 191 -11.17 -4.19 -20.91
C GLU A 191 -9.94 -3.72 -21.70
N PHE A 192 -9.17 -4.65 -22.25
CA PHE A 192 -8.03 -4.32 -23.10
C PHE A 192 -8.48 -3.69 -24.42
N GLU A 193 -9.50 -4.26 -25.10
CA GLU A 193 -10.05 -3.68 -26.33
C GLU A 193 -10.69 -2.31 -26.08
N GLU A 194 -11.46 -2.16 -25.00
CA GLU A 194 -12.01 -0.86 -24.57
C GLU A 194 -10.88 0.17 -24.36
N GLY A 195 -9.82 -0.23 -23.64
CA GLY A 195 -8.66 0.63 -23.42
C GLY A 195 -7.95 1.04 -24.72
N LYS A 196 -7.90 0.17 -25.74
CA LYS A 196 -7.34 0.51 -27.05
C LYS A 196 -8.14 1.61 -27.74
N GLU A 197 -9.46 1.56 -27.69
CA GLU A 197 -10.33 2.59 -28.26
C GLU A 197 -10.04 3.96 -27.62
N HIS A 198 -9.94 4.03 -26.30
CA HIS A 198 -9.60 5.26 -25.58
C HIS A 198 -8.18 5.76 -25.87
N VAL A 199 -7.21 4.87 -26.05
CA VAL A 199 -5.86 5.25 -26.53
C VAL A 199 -5.91 5.88 -27.90
N LEU A 200 -6.69 5.33 -28.84
CA LEU A 200 -6.80 5.88 -30.20
C LEU A 200 -7.54 7.25 -30.18
N GLU A 201 -8.55 7.41 -29.34
CA GLU A 201 -9.22 8.71 -29.16
C GLU A 201 -8.26 9.75 -28.60
N ALA A 202 -7.57 9.47 -27.50
CA ALA A 202 -6.56 10.36 -26.90
C ALA A 202 -5.45 10.73 -27.91
N ASN A 203 -5.14 9.83 -28.85
CA ASN A 203 -4.13 10.09 -29.86
C ASN A 203 -4.52 11.16 -30.89
N LYS A 204 -5.81 11.46 -31.06
CA LYS A 204 -6.25 12.57 -31.88
C LYS A 204 -5.73 13.93 -31.36
N THR A 205 -5.51 14.01 -30.05
CA THR A 205 -4.93 15.19 -29.38
C THR A 205 -3.41 15.08 -29.25
N LEU A 206 -2.91 13.88 -28.87
CA LEU A 206 -1.50 13.69 -28.54
C LEU A 206 -0.59 13.57 -29.79
N HIS A 207 -1.11 13.08 -30.93
CA HIS A 207 -0.37 12.86 -32.17
C HIS A 207 0.94 12.06 -31.98
N ARG A 208 0.89 10.95 -31.22
CA ARG A 208 2.03 10.10 -30.88
C ARG A 208 1.92 8.72 -31.53
N GLN A 209 2.92 7.85 -31.29
CA GLN A 209 2.94 6.47 -31.82
C GLN A 209 2.55 5.46 -30.73
N PRO A 210 1.25 5.06 -30.61
CA PRO A 210 0.79 4.20 -29.53
C PRO A 210 1.13 2.73 -29.69
N TYR A 211 1.23 2.23 -30.94
CA TYR A 211 1.22 0.80 -31.24
C TYR A 211 2.30 -0.01 -30.53
N LYS A 212 3.51 0.53 -30.41
CA LYS A 212 4.62 -0.15 -29.73
C LYS A 212 4.36 -0.43 -28.25
N TYR A 213 3.50 0.37 -27.64
CA TYR A 213 3.22 0.31 -26.20
C TYR A 213 1.75 0.08 -25.90
N MET A 214 0.99 -0.42 -26.88
CA MET A 214 -0.47 -0.52 -26.79
C MET A 214 -0.93 -1.28 -25.55
N SER A 215 -0.33 -2.43 -25.23
CA SER A 215 -0.67 -3.19 -24.03
C SER A 215 -0.54 -2.36 -22.74
N LEU A 216 0.53 -1.58 -22.62
CA LEU A 216 0.76 -0.70 -21.48
C LEU A 216 -0.23 0.47 -21.46
N LEU A 217 -0.52 1.05 -22.61
CA LEU A 217 -1.37 2.24 -22.72
C LEU A 217 -2.85 1.89 -22.53
N ALA A 218 -3.32 0.79 -23.13
CA ALA A 218 -4.70 0.31 -22.98
C ALA A 218 -5.02 -0.01 -21.50
N ARG A 219 -4.12 -0.72 -20.80
CA ARG A 219 -4.36 -1.00 -19.38
C ARG A 219 -4.35 0.26 -18.50
N ASN A 220 -3.70 1.36 -18.93
CA ASN A 220 -3.78 2.64 -18.21
C ASN A 220 -5.22 3.18 -18.19
N TYR A 221 -6.04 2.81 -19.15
CA TYR A 221 -7.45 3.19 -19.15
C TYR A 221 -8.21 2.61 -17.96
N CYS A 222 -7.89 1.39 -17.51
CA CYS A 222 -8.50 0.81 -16.31
C CYS A 222 -8.22 1.64 -15.04
N GLN A 223 -7.06 2.31 -14.97
CA GLN A 223 -6.76 3.25 -13.88
C GLN A 223 -7.69 4.47 -13.96
N VAL A 224 -7.88 5.00 -15.17
CA VAL A 224 -8.74 6.17 -15.41
C VAL A 224 -10.20 5.83 -15.18
N LYS A 225 -10.70 4.75 -15.78
CA LYS A 225 -12.10 4.31 -15.73
C LYS A 225 -12.60 4.16 -14.29
N ASN A 226 -11.82 3.51 -13.43
CA ASN A 226 -12.21 3.16 -12.07
C ASN A 226 -11.99 4.28 -11.04
N ALA A 227 -11.28 5.35 -11.39
CA ALA A 227 -11.04 6.47 -10.49
C ALA A 227 -12.08 7.58 -10.62
N GLU A 228 -12.37 8.26 -9.53
CA GLU A 228 -13.17 9.49 -9.49
C GLU A 228 -12.36 10.69 -9.99
N GLU A 229 -11.13 10.84 -9.50
CA GLU A 229 -10.17 11.86 -9.92
C GLU A 229 -8.78 11.25 -10.17
N ILE A 230 -8.02 11.89 -11.03
CA ILE A 230 -6.64 11.49 -11.34
C ILE A 230 -5.66 12.40 -10.62
N PHE A 231 -4.64 11.81 -10.02
CA PHE A 231 -3.53 12.50 -9.34
C PHE A 231 -2.22 12.08 -10.01
N ALA A 232 -1.71 12.93 -10.89
CA ALA A 232 -0.58 12.60 -11.74
C ALA A 232 0.64 13.45 -11.44
N ILE A 233 1.83 12.82 -11.45
CA ILE A 233 3.12 13.51 -11.29
C ILE A 233 3.89 13.41 -12.60
N GLY A 234 4.42 14.53 -13.09
CA GLY A 234 5.19 14.51 -14.33
C GLY A 234 5.75 15.87 -14.77
N HIS A 235 5.82 16.04 -16.06
CA HIS A 235 6.30 17.25 -16.71
C HIS A 235 5.38 17.66 -17.85
N PHE A 236 5.22 18.95 -18.05
CA PHE A 236 4.61 19.46 -19.27
C PHE A 236 5.66 19.60 -20.38
N LYS A 237 5.30 19.13 -21.57
CA LYS A 237 6.06 19.35 -22.79
C LYS A 237 5.10 19.78 -23.91
N ASN A 238 5.36 20.94 -24.51
CA ASN A 238 4.50 21.47 -25.59
C ASN A 238 3.00 21.54 -25.19
N LYS A 239 2.73 22.03 -23.97
CA LYS A 239 1.37 22.20 -23.39
C LYS A 239 0.60 20.91 -23.08
N VAL A 240 1.19 19.74 -23.26
CA VAL A 240 0.63 18.45 -22.88
C VAL A 240 1.52 17.74 -21.87
N VAL A 241 0.96 16.83 -21.09
CA VAL A 241 1.75 16.01 -20.14
C VAL A 241 2.61 15.03 -20.94
N ASP A 242 3.89 14.91 -20.57
CA ASP A 242 4.85 14.08 -21.30
C ASP A 242 4.75 12.58 -20.94
N GLY A 243 5.33 11.76 -21.81
CA GLY A 243 5.51 10.30 -21.58
C GLY A 243 4.23 9.49 -21.53
N GLY A 244 4.32 8.33 -20.87
CA GLY A 244 3.19 7.41 -20.63
C GLY A 244 2.09 8.04 -19.77
N THR A 245 2.47 8.88 -18.81
CA THR A 245 1.55 9.63 -17.95
C THR A 245 0.60 10.51 -18.77
N GLY A 246 1.12 11.12 -19.85
CA GLY A 246 0.33 11.97 -20.73
C GLY A 246 -0.83 11.25 -21.43
N TRP A 247 -0.70 9.95 -21.67
CA TRP A 247 -1.78 9.15 -22.23
C TRP A 247 -2.94 8.97 -21.22
N ALA A 248 -2.62 8.59 -20.00
CA ALA A 248 -3.63 8.43 -18.96
C ALA A 248 -4.32 9.77 -18.62
N VAL A 249 -3.54 10.86 -18.55
CA VAL A 249 -4.07 12.21 -18.34
C VAL A 249 -5.00 12.62 -19.49
N GLN A 250 -4.63 12.36 -20.75
CA GLN A 250 -5.48 12.73 -21.89
C GLN A 250 -6.77 11.89 -21.93
N MET A 251 -6.68 10.57 -21.70
CA MET A 251 -7.87 9.72 -21.62
C MET A 251 -8.83 10.20 -20.52
N ALA A 252 -8.29 10.61 -19.36
CA ALA A 252 -9.10 11.17 -18.28
C ALA A 252 -9.78 12.50 -18.67
N ILE A 253 -9.09 13.35 -19.41
CA ILE A 253 -9.64 14.59 -19.94
C ILE A 253 -10.76 14.31 -20.95
N ASP A 254 -10.55 13.36 -21.85
CA ASP A 254 -11.52 12.97 -22.86
C ASP A 254 -12.79 12.36 -22.21
N ASP A 255 -12.64 11.65 -21.08
CA ASP A 255 -13.74 11.13 -20.26
C ASP A 255 -14.37 12.18 -19.34
N GLY A 256 -13.95 13.44 -19.40
CA GLY A 256 -14.49 14.54 -18.58
C GLY A 256 -14.15 14.45 -17.10
N LYS A 257 -13.16 13.66 -16.71
CA LYS A 257 -12.70 13.52 -15.31
C LYS A 257 -11.84 14.70 -14.86
N ILE A 258 -11.86 14.96 -13.57
CA ILE A 258 -10.96 15.93 -12.95
C ILE A 258 -9.56 15.34 -12.89
N VAL A 259 -8.58 16.11 -13.38
CA VAL A 259 -7.16 15.74 -13.32
C VAL A 259 -6.39 16.73 -12.47
N ASN A 260 -5.80 16.24 -11.38
CA ASN A 260 -4.84 16.96 -10.56
C ASN A 260 -3.42 16.57 -11.01
N PHE A 261 -2.67 17.51 -11.53
CA PHE A 261 -1.33 17.26 -12.08
C PHE A 261 -0.28 18.11 -11.38
N TYR A 262 0.77 17.46 -10.89
CA TYR A 262 1.94 18.14 -10.35
C TYR A 262 3.07 18.18 -11.37
N ASP A 263 3.43 19.40 -11.77
CA ASP A 263 4.62 19.65 -12.57
C ASP A 263 5.84 19.71 -11.65
N GLN A 264 6.66 18.64 -11.64
CA GLN A 264 7.79 18.56 -10.73
C GLN A 264 8.99 19.45 -11.12
N GLU A 265 8.99 20.10 -12.30
CA GLU A 265 9.94 21.13 -12.64
C GLU A 265 9.51 22.47 -12.05
N LYS A 266 8.24 22.82 -12.21
CA LYS A 266 7.67 24.09 -11.73
C LYS A 266 7.27 24.05 -10.27
N CYS A 267 7.19 22.86 -9.65
CA CYS A 267 6.77 22.65 -8.28
C CYS A 267 5.37 23.21 -7.98
N VAL A 268 4.43 22.95 -8.88
CA VAL A 268 3.06 23.46 -8.77
C VAL A 268 2.03 22.38 -9.10
N TRP A 269 0.92 22.39 -8.37
CA TRP A 269 -0.28 21.66 -8.71
C TRP A 269 -1.15 22.47 -9.67
N GLY A 270 -1.63 21.81 -10.70
CA GLY A 270 -2.68 22.29 -11.59
C GLY A 270 -3.86 21.33 -11.60
N ARG A 271 -5.06 21.84 -11.73
CA ARG A 271 -6.29 21.04 -11.92
C ARG A 271 -6.84 21.32 -13.30
N TYR A 272 -7.12 20.24 -14.05
CA TYR A 272 -7.89 20.33 -15.29
C TYR A 272 -9.35 20.02 -14.97
N CYS A 273 -10.19 21.00 -15.24
CA CYS A 273 -11.62 20.92 -15.05
C CYS A 273 -12.30 21.90 -16.02
N ASN A 274 -13.45 21.50 -16.58
CA ASN A 274 -14.25 22.35 -17.48
C ASN A 274 -13.42 22.94 -18.67
N GLY A 275 -12.54 22.13 -19.26
CA GLY A 275 -11.80 22.50 -20.47
C GLY A 275 -10.54 23.36 -20.26
N LYS A 276 -10.12 23.63 -19.02
CA LYS A 276 -8.95 24.46 -18.72
C LYS A 276 -8.14 23.96 -17.54
N TRP A 277 -6.85 24.32 -17.55
CA TRP A 277 -5.95 24.15 -16.41
C TRP A 277 -6.01 25.38 -15.49
N GLU A 278 -6.18 25.12 -14.21
CA GLU A 278 -6.11 26.14 -13.15
C GLU A 278 -5.06 25.75 -12.13
N ARG A 279 -4.30 26.70 -11.61
CA ARG A 279 -3.36 26.47 -10.50
C ARG A 279 -4.19 26.26 -9.22
N ILE A 280 -3.80 25.25 -8.44
CA ILE A 280 -4.42 24.94 -7.15
C ILE A 280 -3.36 24.76 -6.07
N ASP A 281 -3.79 24.76 -4.83
CA ASP A 281 -3.00 24.26 -3.71
C ASP A 281 -2.93 22.74 -3.72
N THR A 282 -2.14 22.15 -2.82
CA THR A 282 -2.08 20.68 -2.64
C THR A 282 -3.49 20.10 -2.55
N PRO A 283 -3.89 19.20 -3.46
CA PRO A 283 -5.24 18.60 -3.42
C PRO A 283 -5.40 17.60 -2.29
N VAL A 284 -6.63 17.10 -2.10
CA VAL A 284 -6.97 15.95 -1.23
C VAL A 284 -7.46 14.81 -2.11
N LEU A 285 -7.19 13.56 -1.69
CA LEU A 285 -7.60 12.38 -2.45
C LEU A 285 -9.12 12.16 -2.38
N THR A 286 -9.68 11.67 -3.47
CA THR A 286 -11.01 11.05 -3.49
C THR A 286 -10.93 9.58 -3.06
N LYS A 287 -12.07 8.96 -2.71
CA LYS A 287 -12.10 7.57 -2.25
C LYS A 287 -11.56 6.59 -3.30
N ASN A 288 -11.92 6.80 -4.57
CA ASN A 288 -11.36 6.07 -5.70
C ASN A 288 -10.52 7.03 -6.52
N PHE A 289 -9.21 6.95 -6.42
CA PHE A 289 -8.31 7.83 -7.14
C PHE A 289 -7.30 7.05 -7.99
N ALA A 290 -6.80 7.66 -9.05
CA ALA A 290 -5.67 7.12 -9.78
C ALA A 290 -4.40 7.89 -9.44
N GLY A 291 -3.53 7.27 -8.63
CA GLY A 291 -2.18 7.75 -8.34
C GLY A 291 -1.21 7.27 -9.39
N ILE A 292 -0.88 8.12 -10.35
CA ILE A 292 -0.07 7.78 -11.53
C ILE A 292 1.08 8.76 -11.73
N GLY A 293 2.01 8.44 -12.62
CA GLY A 293 2.98 9.44 -13.04
C GLY A 293 4.25 8.90 -13.70
N THR A 294 5.26 9.76 -13.68
CA THR A 294 6.52 9.48 -14.35
C THR A 294 7.36 8.43 -13.65
N ARG A 295 8.10 7.64 -14.44
CA ARG A 295 9.15 6.75 -13.91
C ARG A 295 10.35 7.51 -13.33
N LYS A 296 10.54 8.78 -13.75
CA LYS A 296 11.61 9.67 -13.28
C LYS A 296 11.07 10.61 -12.21
N LEU A 297 10.59 10.04 -11.11
CA LEU A 297 10.16 10.81 -9.95
C LEU A 297 11.38 11.41 -9.25
N ASN A 298 11.34 12.71 -9.01
CA ASN A 298 12.34 13.41 -8.21
C ASN A 298 11.84 13.70 -6.78
N ASP A 299 12.71 14.21 -5.91
CA ASP A 299 12.38 14.50 -4.51
C ASP A 299 11.17 15.43 -4.36
N LYS A 300 10.99 16.40 -5.28
CA LYS A 300 9.87 17.34 -5.24
C LYS A 300 8.55 16.64 -5.57
N GLY A 301 8.56 15.74 -6.56
CA GLY A 301 7.41 14.90 -6.87
C GLY A 301 7.08 13.92 -5.74
N TRP A 302 8.09 13.33 -5.09
CA TRP A 302 7.91 12.50 -3.92
C TRP A 302 7.27 13.26 -2.75
N MET A 303 7.78 14.47 -2.47
CA MET A 303 7.23 15.35 -1.42
C MET A 303 5.79 15.76 -1.72
N ALA A 304 5.47 16.07 -2.99
CA ALA A 304 4.11 16.42 -3.40
C ALA A 304 3.11 15.27 -3.13
N ILE A 305 3.49 14.01 -3.40
CA ILE A 305 2.67 12.83 -3.07
C ILE A 305 2.46 12.74 -1.55
N LYS A 306 3.55 12.88 -0.78
CA LYS A 306 3.50 12.84 0.68
C LYS A 306 2.57 13.91 1.27
N GLU A 307 2.66 15.15 0.78
CA GLU A 307 1.82 16.26 1.21
C GLU A 307 0.33 16.01 0.93
N VAL A 308 -0.01 15.41 -0.22
CA VAL A 308 -1.38 15.00 -0.54
C VAL A 308 -1.89 13.96 0.47
N CYS A 309 -1.07 12.94 0.79
CA CYS A 309 -1.43 11.93 1.78
C CYS A 309 -1.64 12.55 3.17
N ILE A 310 -0.70 13.37 3.64
CA ILE A 310 -0.80 14.09 4.92
C ILE A 310 -2.07 14.92 4.96
N LYS A 311 -2.30 15.76 3.94
CA LYS A 311 -3.48 16.63 3.87
C LYS A 311 -4.79 15.86 3.81
N THR A 312 -4.78 14.63 3.28
CA THR A 312 -5.99 13.79 3.19
C THR A 312 -6.30 13.05 4.49
N PHE A 313 -5.28 12.59 5.22
CA PHE A 313 -5.45 11.60 6.29
C PHE A 313 -5.04 12.06 7.70
N GLU A 314 -4.35 13.17 7.84
CA GLU A 314 -3.83 13.65 9.14
C GLU A 314 -4.59 14.89 9.67
N HIS A 315 -5.92 14.93 9.46
CA HIS A 315 -6.79 16.02 10.00
C HIS A 315 -7.49 15.62 11.28
#